data_9c44976db86d2eb07cbfd9807d6c4da5
#
_entry.id   9c44976db86d2eb07cbfd9807d6c4da5
#
_cell.length_a   1.000
_cell.length_b   1.000
_cell.length_c   1.000
_cell.angle_alpha   90.00
_cell.angle_beta   90.00
_cell.angle_gamma   90.00
#
_symmetry.space_group_name_H-M   'P 1'
#
loop_
_entity.id
_entity.type
_entity.pdbx_description
1 polymer ?
#
loop_
_entity_poly.entity_id
_entity_poly.type
_entity_poly.pdbx_seq_one_letter_code
_entity_poly.pdbx_strand_id
1 'polypeptide(L)'
;MRRITATALALIAVGSAAAPAHADTRYLAYNASDRITLALTKGVTLQVRRGLFGAVQVERLFSTTARGTAGFTRGGPDAARRVLPQGAEENDIYAIDQDGDGRGLSRALCPGADEVWLIMGRVRAPRPLTMQAVGRWSDGAYRHCVTLSYDWRGEWATAPQAQTPLD
;
A
#
# COMPACT_ATOMS: atom_id res chain seq x y z
N MET A 1 -65.78 -7.79 -45.65
CA MET A 1 -65.07 -8.39 -44.50
C MET A 1 -63.59 -8.35 -44.75
N ARG A 2 -62.89 -7.38 -44.14
CA ARG A 2 -61.41 -7.16 -44.22
C ARG A 2 -60.79 -7.60 -42.90
N ARG A 3 -59.99 -8.64 -42.93
CA ARG A 3 -59.19 -9.11 -41.75
C ARG A 3 -57.89 -8.31 -41.70
N ILE A 4 -57.67 -7.58 -40.61
CA ILE A 4 -56.42 -6.85 -40.32
C ILE A 4 -55.59 -7.81 -39.44
N THR A 5 -54.47 -8.30 -39.97
CA THR A 5 -53.48 -9.04 -39.24
C THR A 5 -52.48 -8.06 -38.61
N ALA A 6 -52.46 -7.94 -37.29
CA ALA A 6 -51.48 -7.18 -36.54
C ALA A 6 -50.21 -8.01 -36.30
N THR A 7 -49.12 -7.56 -36.88
CA THR A 7 -47.79 -8.16 -36.67
C THR A 7 -47.13 -7.47 -35.46
N ALA A 8 -46.95 -8.22 -34.38
CA ALA A 8 -46.24 -7.76 -33.20
C ALA A 8 -44.72 -7.89 -33.42
N LEU A 9 -44.01 -6.77 -33.45
CA LEU A 9 -42.55 -6.71 -33.42
C LEU A 9 -42.07 -6.84 -31.96
N ALA A 10 -41.41 -7.95 -31.63
CA ALA A 10 -40.73 -8.14 -30.36
C ALA A 10 -39.33 -7.49 -30.42
N LEU A 11 -39.13 -6.41 -29.69
CA LEU A 11 -37.80 -5.81 -29.48
C LEU A 11 -37.03 -6.63 -28.41
N ILE A 12 -36.02 -7.34 -28.84
CA ILE A 12 -35.04 -8.00 -27.93
C ILE A 12 -34.03 -6.95 -27.49
N ALA A 13 -34.15 -6.47 -26.25
CA ALA A 13 -33.16 -5.64 -25.62
C ALA A 13 -31.96 -6.51 -25.19
N VAL A 14 -30.87 -6.45 -25.95
CA VAL A 14 -29.60 -7.07 -25.56
C VAL A 14 -28.95 -6.19 -24.46
N GLY A 15 -29.17 -6.57 -23.21
CA GLY A 15 -28.50 -5.95 -22.07
C GLY A 15 -27.01 -6.30 -22.07
N SER A 16 -26.15 -5.37 -22.47
CA SER A 16 -24.70 -5.51 -22.30
C SER A 16 -24.38 -5.45 -20.81
N ALA A 17 -24.15 -6.59 -20.17
CA ALA A 17 -23.59 -6.65 -18.83
C ALA A 17 -22.14 -6.14 -18.91
N ALA A 18 -21.92 -4.88 -18.47
CA ALA A 18 -20.58 -4.36 -18.27
C ALA A 18 -19.89 -5.19 -17.18
N ALA A 19 -18.87 -5.96 -17.55
CA ALA A 19 -18.03 -6.66 -16.59
C ALA A 19 -17.42 -5.62 -15.63
N PRO A 20 -17.45 -5.87 -14.30
CA PRO A 20 -16.81 -4.95 -13.36
C PRO A 20 -15.34 -4.85 -13.72
N ALA A 21 -14.86 -3.59 -13.88
CA ALA A 21 -13.44 -3.32 -14.08
C ALA A 21 -12.70 -3.79 -12.81
N HIS A 22 -12.09 -4.98 -12.88
CA HIS A 22 -11.28 -5.49 -11.78
C HIS A 22 -10.09 -4.56 -11.59
N ALA A 23 -10.00 -3.94 -10.41
CA ALA A 23 -8.80 -3.22 -10.03
C ALA A 23 -7.61 -4.21 -10.04
N ASP A 24 -6.58 -3.89 -10.84
CA ASP A 24 -5.44 -4.78 -11.04
C ASP A 24 -4.53 -4.71 -9.80
N THR A 25 -4.55 -5.79 -9.00
CA THR A 25 -3.65 -5.94 -7.84
C THR A 25 -2.27 -6.38 -8.30
N ARG A 26 -1.23 -5.69 -7.87
CA ARG A 26 0.17 -5.98 -8.16
C ARG A 26 1.01 -6.01 -6.88
N TYR A 27 2.11 -6.73 -6.96
CA TYR A 27 3.06 -6.86 -5.86
C TYR A 27 4.40 -6.30 -6.30
N LEU A 28 4.81 -5.19 -5.70
CA LEU A 28 6.03 -4.47 -6.02
C LEU A 28 7.07 -4.78 -4.94
N ALA A 29 8.15 -5.44 -5.30
CA ALA A 29 9.18 -5.82 -4.35
C ALA A 29 10.40 -4.89 -4.44
N TYR A 30 10.96 -4.67 -3.26
CA TYR A 30 12.08 -3.78 -3.03
C TYR A 30 13.09 -4.41 -2.08
N ASN A 31 14.37 -4.23 -2.35
CA ASN A 31 15.46 -4.57 -1.45
C ASN A 31 15.84 -3.34 -0.62
N ALA A 32 16.22 -3.53 0.63
CA ALA A 32 16.78 -2.45 1.43
C ALA A 32 18.09 -1.96 0.81
N SER A 33 18.26 -0.64 0.67
CA SER A 33 19.45 -0.02 0.08
C SER A 33 20.41 0.56 1.11
N ASP A 34 20.01 0.63 2.39
CA ASP A 34 20.87 1.10 3.48
C ASP A 34 20.83 0.16 4.70
N ARG A 35 21.75 0.36 5.64
CA ARG A 35 21.91 -0.49 6.83
C ARG A 35 20.72 -0.44 7.77
N ILE A 36 20.11 0.73 7.95
CA ILE A 36 18.97 0.91 8.86
C ILE A 36 17.76 0.17 8.29
N THR A 37 17.46 0.42 7.02
CA THR A 37 16.39 -0.26 6.30
C THR A 37 16.59 -1.78 6.30
N LEU A 38 17.83 -2.24 6.07
CA LEU A 38 18.20 -3.65 6.11
C LEU A 38 17.95 -4.27 7.50
N ALA A 39 18.30 -3.58 8.57
CA ALA A 39 18.11 -4.04 9.93
C ALA A 39 16.62 -4.13 10.32
N LEU A 40 15.79 -3.20 9.83
CA LEU A 40 14.38 -3.10 10.18
C LEU A 40 13.48 -4.02 9.35
N THR A 41 13.71 -4.13 8.03
CA THR A 41 12.79 -4.82 7.13
C THR A 41 13.47 -5.82 6.19
N LYS A 42 14.79 -5.77 6.01
CA LYS A 42 15.60 -6.48 4.99
C LYS A 42 15.19 -6.18 3.55
N GLY A 43 13.93 -6.10 3.30
CA GLY A 43 13.25 -5.77 2.07
C GLY A 43 11.75 -5.82 2.29
N VAL A 44 11.01 -5.31 1.34
CA VAL A 44 9.55 -5.26 1.43
C VAL A 44 8.92 -5.61 0.08
N THR A 45 7.72 -6.16 0.15
CA THR A 45 6.83 -6.26 -1.01
C THR A 45 5.57 -5.46 -0.71
N LEU A 46 5.23 -4.51 -1.56
CA LEU A 46 4.01 -3.74 -1.46
C LEU A 46 2.91 -4.38 -2.31
N GLN A 47 1.78 -4.67 -1.71
CA GLN A 47 0.55 -4.93 -2.44
C GLN A 47 -0.05 -3.59 -2.83
N VAL A 48 -0.22 -3.39 -4.12
CA VAL A 48 -0.78 -2.15 -4.65
C VAL A 48 -1.98 -2.45 -5.53
N ARG A 49 -2.96 -1.56 -5.48
CA ARG A 49 -4.08 -1.54 -6.41
C ARG A 49 -3.87 -0.42 -7.42
N ARG A 50 -3.93 -0.78 -8.69
CA ARG A 50 -3.93 0.19 -9.78
C ARG A 50 -5.36 0.58 -10.12
N GLY A 51 -5.67 1.84 -9.94
CA GLY A 51 -6.95 2.43 -10.37
C GLY A 51 -6.92 2.87 -11.82
N LEU A 52 -8.08 3.34 -12.28
CA LEU A 52 -8.21 4.03 -13.56
C LEU A 52 -7.23 5.22 -13.60
N PHE A 53 -6.63 5.47 -14.75
CA PHE A 53 -5.63 6.52 -14.97
C PHE A 53 -4.26 6.30 -14.29
N GLY A 54 -3.94 5.07 -13.86
CA GLY A 54 -2.63 4.73 -13.31
C GLY A 54 -2.38 5.20 -11.87
N ALA A 55 -3.42 5.63 -11.16
CA ALA A 55 -3.31 5.90 -9.72
C ALA A 55 -2.94 4.60 -8.98
N VAL A 56 -1.91 4.67 -8.14
CA VAL A 56 -1.44 3.55 -7.32
C VAL A 56 -1.82 3.81 -5.87
N GLN A 57 -2.50 2.85 -5.25
CA GLN A 57 -2.80 2.84 -3.83
C GLN A 57 -2.10 1.65 -3.19
N VAL A 58 -1.33 1.89 -2.14
CA VAL A 58 -0.71 0.84 -1.34
C VAL A 58 -1.74 0.33 -0.34
N GLU A 59 -1.94 -0.99 -0.28
CA GLU A 59 -2.89 -1.64 0.61
C GLU A 59 -2.21 -2.42 1.73
N ARG A 60 -1.07 -3.03 1.42
CA ARG A 60 -0.31 -3.86 2.37
C ARG A 60 1.18 -3.79 2.12
N LEU A 61 1.92 -4.03 3.18
CA LEU A 61 3.36 -4.26 3.15
C LEU A 61 3.64 -5.65 3.71
N PHE A 62 4.41 -6.44 2.98
CA PHE A 62 4.99 -7.70 3.41
C PHE A 62 6.48 -7.47 3.67
N SER A 63 6.89 -7.57 4.91
CA SER A 63 8.31 -7.49 5.27
C SER A 63 8.95 -8.88 5.13
N THR A 64 10.21 -8.93 4.69
CA THR A 64 10.98 -10.19 4.64
C THR A 64 11.59 -10.56 6.00
N THR A 65 11.33 -9.78 7.06
CA THR A 65 11.66 -10.12 8.43
C THR A 65 10.48 -10.79 9.14
N ALA A 66 10.72 -11.37 10.30
CA ALA A 66 9.67 -11.94 11.16
C ALA A 66 8.67 -10.89 11.72
N ARG A 67 8.76 -9.63 11.30
CA ARG A 67 7.87 -8.53 11.72
C ARG A 67 6.58 -8.46 10.91
N GLY A 68 6.44 -9.34 9.94
CA GLY A 68 5.18 -9.71 9.33
C GLY A 68 4.62 -8.72 8.30
N THR A 69 3.31 -8.82 8.14
CA THR A 69 2.51 -8.09 7.16
C THR A 69 1.74 -6.99 7.86
N ALA A 70 1.72 -5.79 7.30
CA ALA A 70 0.89 -4.69 7.79
C ALA A 70 -0.10 -4.26 6.71
N GLY A 71 -1.36 -4.09 7.10
CA GLY A 71 -2.36 -3.36 6.32
C GLY A 71 -2.15 -1.86 6.42
N PHE A 72 -2.62 -1.13 5.41
CA PHE A 72 -2.54 0.31 5.36
C PHE A 72 -3.87 0.95 5.05
N THR A 73 -4.19 1.97 5.83
CA THR A 73 -5.28 2.88 5.52
C THR A 73 -4.71 4.18 4.97
N ARG A 74 -5.10 4.54 3.74
CA ARG A 74 -4.63 5.78 3.12
C ARG A 74 -5.17 6.99 3.86
N GLY A 75 -4.28 7.93 4.17
CA GLY A 75 -4.58 9.17 4.88
C GLY A 75 -3.84 9.28 6.20
N GLY A 76 -3.88 10.46 6.76
CA GLY A 76 -3.27 10.76 8.04
C GLY A 76 -3.24 12.27 8.29
N PRO A 77 -2.80 12.68 9.49
CA PRO A 77 -2.81 14.09 9.87
C PRO A 77 -1.70 14.88 9.16
N ASP A 78 -1.99 16.11 8.77
CA ASP A 78 -0.99 17.02 8.18
C ASP A 78 0.18 17.32 9.12
N ALA A 79 -0.04 17.17 10.42
CA ALA A 79 1.02 17.31 11.42
C ALA A 79 2.17 16.29 11.21
N ALA A 80 1.85 15.09 10.68
CA ALA A 80 2.87 14.08 10.39
C ALA A 80 3.81 14.52 9.26
N ARG A 81 3.34 15.29 8.26
CA ARG A 81 4.22 15.82 7.20
C ARG A 81 5.16 16.92 7.71
N ARG A 82 4.73 17.70 8.70
CA ARG A 82 5.49 18.83 9.20
C ARG A 82 6.75 18.45 9.97
N VAL A 83 6.86 17.20 10.39
CA VAL A 83 8.01 16.68 11.13
C VAL A 83 8.99 15.90 10.26
N LEU A 84 8.76 15.85 8.95
CA LEU A 84 9.68 15.21 8.01
C LEU A 84 11.02 15.94 7.96
N PRO A 85 12.11 15.23 7.65
CA PRO A 85 13.41 15.84 7.42
C PRO A 85 13.35 16.89 6.31
N GLN A 86 14.21 17.90 6.40
CA GLN A 86 14.31 18.92 5.36
C GLN A 86 14.68 18.27 4.02
N GLY A 87 13.95 18.61 2.97
CA GLY A 87 14.16 18.06 1.63
C GLY A 87 13.41 16.75 1.36
N ALA A 88 12.61 16.25 2.30
CA ALA A 88 11.73 15.11 2.05
C ALA A 88 10.64 15.49 1.01
N GLU A 89 10.49 14.64 -0.02
CA GLU A 89 9.53 14.84 -1.11
C GLU A 89 8.32 13.90 -1.00
N GLU A 90 8.28 13.04 0.04
CA GLU A 90 7.23 12.06 0.27
C GLU A 90 5.93 12.77 0.67
N ASN A 91 4.82 12.38 0.03
CA ASN A 91 3.54 13.05 0.19
C ASN A 91 2.35 12.12 0.48
N ASP A 92 2.45 10.82 0.14
CA ASP A 92 1.35 9.89 0.34
C ASP A 92 1.41 9.29 1.75
N ILE A 93 0.47 9.70 2.63
CA ILE A 93 0.40 9.22 4.02
C ILE A 93 -0.45 7.95 4.08
N TYR A 94 0.04 6.98 4.84
CA TYR A 94 -0.64 5.74 5.16
C TYR A 94 -0.54 5.46 6.66
N ALA A 95 -1.67 5.30 7.32
CA ALA A 95 -1.71 4.77 8.68
C ALA A 95 -1.40 3.27 8.65
N ILE A 96 -0.56 2.80 9.57
CA ILE A 96 -0.31 1.37 9.76
C ILE A 96 -1.45 0.81 10.60
N ASP A 97 -2.17 -0.19 10.08
CA ASP A 97 -3.22 -0.86 10.83
C ASP A 97 -2.60 -1.58 12.04
N GLN A 98 -3.10 -1.27 13.24
CA GLN A 98 -2.53 -1.79 14.49
C GLN A 98 -2.97 -3.23 14.81
N ASP A 99 -3.81 -3.83 13.97
CA ASP A 99 -4.26 -5.19 14.12
C ASP A 99 -3.19 -6.20 13.69
N GLY A 100 -3.05 -7.29 14.42
CA GLY A 100 -2.12 -8.37 14.09
C GLY A 100 -0.67 -7.90 13.99
N ASP A 101 -0.03 -8.23 12.87
CA ASP A 101 1.40 -7.99 12.61
C ASP A 101 1.77 -6.50 12.46
N GLY A 102 0.82 -5.63 12.11
CA GLY A 102 1.06 -4.20 11.95
C GLY A 102 1.55 -3.53 13.23
N ARG A 103 1.13 -4.03 14.40
CA ARG A 103 1.65 -3.59 15.69
C ARG A 103 3.15 -3.87 15.84
N GLY A 104 3.60 -5.01 15.35
CA GLY A 104 5.02 -5.38 15.33
C GLY A 104 5.85 -4.42 14.48
N LEU A 105 5.36 -4.12 13.28
CA LEU A 105 5.99 -3.16 12.37
C LEU A 105 6.03 -1.75 12.99
N SER A 106 4.91 -1.26 13.52
CA SER A 106 4.83 0.06 14.18
C SER A 106 5.84 0.21 15.30
N ARG A 107 5.95 -0.77 16.18
CA ARG A 107 6.93 -0.76 17.29
C ARG A 107 8.37 -0.80 16.81
N ALA A 108 8.61 -1.48 15.69
CA ALA A 108 9.96 -1.54 15.12
C ALA A 108 10.38 -0.22 14.49
N LEU A 109 9.45 0.49 13.85
CA LEU A 109 9.71 1.76 13.19
C LEU A 109 9.75 2.94 14.16
N CYS A 110 8.78 2.98 15.10
CA CYS A 110 8.62 4.09 16.06
C CYS A 110 8.41 3.52 17.48
N PRO A 111 9.46 3.10 18.18
CA PRO A 111 9.31 2.55 19.53
C PRO A 111 8.64 3.54 20.49
N GLY A 112 7.56 3.08 21.16
CA GLY A 112 6.83 3.88 22.14
C GLY A 112 5.79 4.85 21.57
N ALA A 113 5.62 4.92 20.26
CA ALA A 113 4.54 5.69 19.66
C ALA A 113 3.19 4.95 19.79
N ASP A 114 2.11 5.70 20.01
CA ASP A 114 0.74 5.19 20.08
C ASP A 114 0.18 4.90 18.69
N GLU A 115 0.52 5.76 17.72
CA GLU A 115 0.13 5.63 16.32
C GLU A 115 1.33 5.86 15.42
N VAL A 116 1.36 5.15 14.29
CA VAL A 116 2.47 5.26 13.32
C VAL A 116 1.93 5.36 11.91
N TRP A 117 2.51 6.27 11.15
CA TRP A 117 2.26 6.48 9.73
C TRP A 117 3.52 6.24 8.93
N LEU A 118 3.35 5.69 7.74
CA LEU A 118 4.37 5.71 6.70
C LEU A 118 3.99 6.77 5.66
N ILE A 119 4.91 7.69 5.42
CA ILE A 119 4.77 8.69 4.38
C ILE A 119 5.69 8.28 3.25
N MET A 120 5.09 7.98 2.10
CA MET A 120 5.80 7.38 0.98
C MET A 120 5.95 8.37 -0.16
N GLY A 121 7.06 8.26 -0.87
CA GLY A 121 7.20 8.84 -2.19
C GLY A 121 6.25 8.15 -3.18
N ARG A 122 6.22 8.66 -4.41
CA ARG A 122 5.38 8.06 -5.45
C ARG A 122 5.84 6.64 -5.75
N VAL A 123 5.01 5.65 -5.40
CA VAL A 123 5.26 4.24 -5.71
C VAL A 123 5.13 4.00 -7.21
N ARG A 124 6.23 3.70 -7.89
CA ARG A 124 6.30 3.55 -9.34
C ARG A 124 7.41 2.58 -9.76
N ALA A 125 7.04 1.54 -10.50
CA ALA A 125 7.99 0.64 -11.15
C ALA A 125 8.71 1.34 -12.33
N PRO A 126 9.99 1.15 -12.55
CA PRO A 126 11.03 0.50 -11.75
C PRO A 126 11.86 1.50 -10.91
N ARG A 127 11.21 2.39 -10.18
CA ARG A 127 11.87 3.45 -9.40
C ARG A 127 12.22 2.99 -7.99
N PRO A 128 13.30 3.50 -7.39
CA PRO A 128 13.56 3.34 -5.97
C PRO A 128 12.42 3.95 -5.15
N LEU A 129 12.30 3.53 -3.90
CA LEU A 129 11.24 3.96 -2.99
C LEU A 129 11.86 4.46 -1.68
N THR A 130 11.43 5.64 -1.25
CA THR A 130 11.71 6.17 0.08
C THR A 130 10.42 6.20 0.88
N MET A 131 10.51 5.81 2.14
CA MET A 131 9.43 5.90 3.12
C MET A 131 9.93 6.59 4.37
N GLN A 132 9.12 7.48 4.93
CA GLN A 132 9.37 8.16 6.20
C GLN A 132 8.42 7.60 7.24
N ALA A 133 8.93 7.06 8.34
CA ALA A 133 8.10 6.67 9.47
C ALA A 133 7.95 7.83 10.44
N VAL A 134 6.71 8.12 10.80
CA VAL A 134 6.35 9.17 11.76
C VAL A 134 5.42 8.58 12.81
N GLY A 135 5.71 8.84 14.07
CA GLY A 135 4.88 8.42 15.20
C GLY A 135 4.22 9.60 15.89
N ARG A 136 3.10 9.32 16.58
CA ARG A 136 2.48 10.19 17.58
C ARG A 136 2.57 9.53 18.94
N TRP A 137 3.05 10.26 19.93
CA TRP A 137 3.18 9.80 21.31
C TRP A 137 2.01 10.26 22.19
N SER A 138 1.94 9.74 23.39
CA SER A 138 0.89 10.06 24.38
C SER A 138 0.85 11.53 24.78
N ASP A 139 1.96 12.27 24.59
CA ASP A 139 2.02 13.72 24.77
C ASP A 139 1.38 14.51 23.61
N GLY A 140 0.85 13.82 22.59
CA GLY A 140 0.29 14.39 21.38
C GLY A 140 1.31 14.86 20.34
N ALA A 141 2.61 14.76 20.64
CA ALA A 141 3.66 15.21 19.75
C ALA A 141 3.90 14.22 18.60
N TYR A 142 4.07 14.76 17.40
CA TYR A 142 4.53 14.01 16.24
C TYR A 142 6.03 14.11 16.13
N ARG A 143 6.70 12.98 15.84
CA ARG A 143 8.15 12.94 15.64
C ARG A 143 8.48 12.02 14.48
N HIS A 144 9.46 12.42 13.68
CA HIS A 144 10.06 11.55 12.68
C HIS A 144 10.86 10.45 13.37
N CYS A 145 10.68 9.21 12.95
CA CYS A 145 11.33 8.05 13.56
C CYS A 145 12.51 7.56 12.72
N VAL A 146 12.26 7.28 11.44
CA VAL A 146 13.27 6.72 10.56
C VAL A 146 12.92 6.97 9.10
N THR A 147 13.96 7.12 8.27
CA THR A 147 13.88 7.07 6.81
C THR A 147 14.26 5.65 6.36
N LEU A 148 13.44 5.07 5.50
CA LEU A 148 13.65 3.77 4.89
C LEU A 148 13.88 3.95 3.40
N SER A 149 14.97 3.39 2.88
CA SER A 149 15.37 3.51 1.48
C SER A 149 15.44 2.15 0.82
N TYR A 150 14.88 2.05 -0.37
CA TYR A 150 14.75 0.78 -1.08
C TYR A 150 15.07 0.93 -2.55
N ASP A 151 15.74 -0.08 -3.09
CA ASP A 151 15.96 -0.28 -4.52
C ASP A 151 14.91 -1.21 -5.11
N TRP A 152 14.51 -0.91 -6.33
CA TRP A 152 13.56 -1.73 -7.09
C TRP A 152 14.12 -3.14 -7.34
N ARG A 153 13.29 -4.16 -7.07
CA ARG A 153 13.62 -5.56 -7.31
C ARG A 153 12.79 -6.19 -8.41
N GLY A 154 11.49 -5.91 -8.45
CA GLY A 154 10.58 -6.50 -9.43
C GLY A 154 9.11 -6.35 -9.13
N GLU A 155 8.28 -6.79 -10.08
CA GLU A 155 6.81 -6.78 -9.99
C GLU A 155 6.27 -8.19 -10.23
N TRP A 156 5.28 -8.61 -9.44
CA TRP A 156 4.60 -9.89 -9.57
C TRP A 156 3.08 -9.72 -9.58
N ALA A 157 2.41 -10.63 -10.28
CA ALA A 157 0.95 -10.69 -10.32
C ALA A 157 0.36 -11.46 -9.12
N THR A 158 1.17 -12.26 -8.41
CA THR A 158 0.74 -13.08 -7.28
C THR A 158 1.40 -12.64 -5.99
N ALA A 159 0.72 -12.85 -4.86
CA ALA A 159 1.26 -12.58 -3.53
C ALA A 159 2.55 -13.37 -3.28
N PRO A 160 3.52 -12.80 -2.54
CA PRO A 160 4.65 -13.57 -2.07
C PRO A 160 4.12 -14.70 -1.18
N GLN A 161 4.55 -15.93 -1.45
CA GLN A 161 4.22 -17.05 -0.58
C GLN A 161 4.92 -16.86 0.76
N ALA A 162 4.19 -17.03 1.87
CA ALA A 162 4.81 -17.13 3.18
C ALA A 162 5.78 -18.31 3.12
N GLN A 163 7.05 -18.04 3.38
CA GLN A 163 8.03 -19.13 3.52
C GLN A 163 7.64 -19.91 4.77
N THR A 164 7.12 -21.12 4.58
CA THR A 164 6.97 -22.07 5.67
C THR A 164 8.40 -22.35 6.20
N PRO A 165 8.67 -22.18 7.49
CA PRO A 165 9.96 -22.59 8.02
C PRO A 165 10.19 -24.06 7.66
N LEU A 166 11.33 -24.36 7.08
CA LEU A 166 11.77 -25.74 6.94
C LEU A 166 12.13 -26.21 8.34
N ASP A 167 11.36 -27.19 8.85
CA ASP A 167 11.64 -27.92 10.10
C ASP A 167 12.99 -28.64 10.02
#